data_968ee33a9cce3d9725c37c2f028883ad
#
_entry.id   968ee33a9cce3d9725c37c2f028883ad
#
_cell.length_a   1.000
_cell.length_b   1.000
_cell.length_c   1.000
_cell.angle_alpha   90.00
_cell.angle_beta   90.00
_cell.angle_gamma   90.00
#
_symmetry.space_group_name_H-M   'P 1'
#
loop_
_entity.id
_entity.type
_entity.pdbx_description
1 polymer ?
#
loop_
_entity_poly.entity_id
_entity_poly.type
_entity_poly.pdbx_seq_one_letter_code
_entity_poly.pdbx_strand_id
1 'polypeptide(L)'
;MQSQMYVPPLSKLNKYIIILYVALFILGKILLSNGINLSSYLALTSGGIKSGLIFQLITFPFIDTQFITVLFNCLILWFIGSELENKWSALFYVKFLGVVTYLPGVVFLLMGLIIGKSMNFVPYFGLNGLNLGLLVAYAMIFSERTMLFMFIFPMKAKYFCMLLAGVEMYMALSGNAYSSSWMHLLSMGLAYGYLCYMSYVARGGSLMAYKAKMDREKMKGKLTLIKNEEEEKPKSSDPKYWQ
;
A
#
# COMPACT_ATOMS: atom_id res chain seq x y z
N MET A 1 -28.04 6.96 17.91
CA MET A 1 -27.58 7.40 16.59
C MET A 1 -27.34 6.16 15.76
N GLN A 2 -28.24 5.86 14.81
CA GLN A 2 -28.04 4.77 13.85
C GLN A 2 -26.93 5.23 12.91
N SER A 3 -25.75 4.63 13.04
CA SER A 3 -24.70 4.75 12.03
C SER A 3 -25.21 4.01 10.78
N GLN A 4 -25.74 4.74 9.82
CA GLN A 4 -26.05 4.17 8.52
C GLN A 4 -24.77 3.53 7.99
N MET A 5 -24.82 2.23 7.75
CA MET A 5 -23.74 1.46 7.17
C MET A 5 -23.55 1.96 5.73
N TYR A 6 -22.60 2.87 5.53
CA TYR A 6 -22.27 3.37 4.19
C TYR A 6 -21.48 2.29 3.46
N VAL A 7 -22.10 1.68 2.48
CA VAL A 7 -21.43 0.75 1.54
C VAL A 7 -20.88 1.61 0.40
N PRO A 8 -19.55 1.74 0.29
CA PRO A 8 -18.96 2.52 -0.79
C PRO A 8 -19.28 1.88 -2.16
N PRO A 9 -19.54 2.70 -3.20
CA PRO A 9 -19.68 2.17 -4.55
C PRO A 9 -18.37 1.51 -4.98
N LEU A 10 -18.47 0.38 -5.69
CA LEU A 10 -17.30 -0.33 -6.18
C LEU A 10 -16.54 0.54 -7.19
N SER A 11 -15.29 0.84 -6.88
CA SER A 11 -14.43 1.69 -7.72
C SER A 11 -14.00 0.96 -9.00
N LYS A 12 -13.62 1.72 -10.03
CA LYS A 12 -13.32 1.16 -11.36
C LYS A 12 -12.13 0.18 -11.33
N LEU A 13 -11.03 0.56 -10.68
CA LEU A 13 -9.83 -0.29 -10.63
C LEU A 13 -10.08 -1.57 -9.84
N ASN A 14 -10.65 -1.45 -8.64
CA ASN A 14 -10.96 -2.63 -7.82
C ASN A 14 -11.96 -3.56 -8.48
N LYS A 15 -12.92 -3.03 -9.25
CA LYS A 15 -13.84 -3.85 -10.05
C LYS A 15 -13.09 -4.75 -11.03
N TYR A 16 -12.14 -4.21 -11.79
CA TYR A 16 -11.36 -5.01 -12.75
C TYR A 16 -10.45 -6.03 -12.04
N ILE A 17 -9.84 -5.65 -10.92
CA ILE A 17 -9.01 -6.56 -10.12
C ILE A 17 -9.87 -7.74 -9.60
N ILE A 18 -11.04 -7.46 -9.03
CA ILE A 18 -11.96 -8.49 -8.52
C ILE A 18 -12.44 -9.41 -9.65
N ILE A 19 -12.85 -8.85 -10.79
CA ILE A 19 -13.31 -9.67 -11.94
C ILE A 19 -12.18 -10.59 -12.41
N LEU A 20 -10.97 -10.09 -12.58
CA LEU A 20 -9.83 -10.88 -13.00
C LEU A 20 -9.50 -11.98 -11.99
N TYR A 21 -9.49 -11.63 -10.68
CA TYR A 21 -9.19 -12.56 -9.61
C TYR A 21 -10.20 -13.72 -9.52
N VAL A 22 -11.49 -13.38 -9.56
CA VAL A 22 -12.59 -14.39 -9.53
C VAL A 22 -12.56 -15.25 -10.80
N ALA A 23 -12.32 -14.65 -11.97
CA ALA A 23 -12.26 -15.39 -13.23
C ALA A 23 -11.09 -16.41 -13.22
N LEU A 24 -9.91 -16.02 -12.75
CA LEU A 24 -8.76 -16.92 -12.64
C LEU A 24 -8.98 -18.01 -11.56
N PHE A 25 -9.68 -17.68 -10.48
CA PHE A 25 -10.05 -18.69 -9.48
C PHE A 25 -10.99 -19.75 -10.06
N ILE A 26 -12.06 -19.33 -10.77
CA ILE A 26 -13.01 -20.26 -11.42
C ILE A 26 -12.28 -21.10 -12.48
N LEU A 27 -11.47 -20.47 -13.33
CA LEU A 27 -10.67 -21.17 -14.33
C LEU A 27 -9.74 -22.19 -13.68
N GLY A 28 -9.07 -21.82 -12.58
CA GLY A 28 -8.20 -22.72 -11.82
C GLY A 28 -8.95 -23.95 -11.28
N LYS A 29 -10.20 -23.78 -10.80
CA LYS A 29 -11.03 -24.91 -10.34
C LYS A 29 -11.48 -25.81 -11.47
N ILE A 30 -11.84 -25.25 -12.63
CA ILE A 30 -12.21 -26.04 -13.82
C ILE A 30 -11.01 -26.83 -14.34
N LEU A 31 -9.83 -26.22 -14.41
CA LEU A 31 -8.61 -26.91 -14.86
C LEU A 31 -8.18 -28.00 -13.87
N LEU A 32 -8.34 -27.76 -12.58
CA LEU A 32 -8.00 -28.74 -11.55
C LEU A 32 -8.87 -29.99 -11.65
N SER A 33 -10.16 -29.86 -12.00
CA SER A 33 -11.04 -31.01 -12.24
C SER A 33 -10.59 -31.87 -13.43
N ASN A 34 -9.83 -31.30 -14.36
CA ASN A 34 -9.20 -32.00 -15.49
C ASN A 34 -7.74 -32.43 -15.20
N GLY A 35 -7.31 -32.39 -13.94
CA GLY A 35 -5.96 -32.81 -13.53
C GLY A 35 -4.85 -31.76 -13.75
N ILE A 36 -5.20 -30.53 -14.21
CA ILE A 36 -4.23 -29.47 -14.44
C ILE A 36 -4.25 -28.49 -13.25
N ASN A 37 -3.15 -28.45 -12.51
CA ASN A 37 -3.01 -27.52 -11.39
C ASN A 37 -2.48 -26.15 -11.87
N LEU A 38 -3.38 -25.20 -12.10
CA LEU A 38 -3.04 -23.87 -12.56
C LEU A 38 -2.12 -23.10 -11.59
N SER A 39 -2.26 -23.33 -10.28
CA SER A 39 -1.43 -22.65 -9.28
C SER A 39 0.04 -23.05 -9.37
N SER A 40 0.37 -24.28 -9.81
CA SER A 40 1.75 -24.73 -10.01
C SER A 40 2.48 -23.95 -11.13
N TYR A 41 1.74 -23.44 -12.10
CA TYR A 41 2.31 -22.67 -13.22
C TYR A 41 2.35 -21.18 -12.95
N LEU A 42 1.35 -20.64 -12.28
CA LEU A 42 1.15 -19.18 -12.14
C LEU A 42 1.60 -18.62 -10.78
N ALA A 43 1.77 -19.47 -9.75
CA ALA A 43 2.32 -19.06 -8.46
C ALA A 43 3.82 -18.72 -8.60
N LEU A 44 4.27 -17.77 -7.82
CA LEU A 44 5.65 -17.31 -7.82
C LEU A 44 6.53 -18.34 -7.11
N THR A 45 7.49 -18.91 -7.83
CA THR A 45 8.48 -19.84 -7.29
C THR A 45 9.88 -19.46 -7.79
N SER A 46 10.89 -19.60 -6.94
CA SER A 46 12.27 -19.33 -7.37
C SER A 46 12.75 -20.33 -8.42
N GLY A 47 12.26 -21.57 -8.36
CA GLY A 47 12.54 -22.60 -9.38
C GLY A 47 11.90 -22.25 -10.72
N GLY A 48 10.65 -21.76 -10.73
CA GLY A 48 9.96 -21.33 -11.96
C GLY A 48 10.68 -20.18 -12.66
N ILE A 49 11.10 -19.17 -11.91
CA ILE A 49 11.87 -18.03 -12.48
C ILE A 49 13.21 -18.50 -13.07
N LYS A 50 13.94 -19.41 -12.40
CA LYS A 50 15.16 -20.02 -12.94
C LYS A 50 14.91 -20.81 -14.23
N SER A 51 13.72 -21.38 -14.38
CA SER A 51 13.29 -22.10 -15.59
C SER A 51 12.72 -21.19 -16.68
N GLY A 52 12.75 -19.85 -16.50
CA GLY A 52 12.30 -18.88 -17.50
C GLY A 52 10.81 -18.46 -17.38
N LEU A 53 10.08 -18.90 -16.34
CA LEU A 53 8.67 -18.55 -16.13
C LEU A 53 8.52 -17.15 -15.52
N ILE A 54 9.03 -16.11 -16.22
CA ILE A 54 9.06 -14.72 -15.71
C ILE A 54 7.64 -14.14 -15.49
N PHE A 55 6.65 -14.63 -16.24
CA PHE A 55 5.26 -14.19 -16.09
C PHE A 55 4.69 -14.44 -14.69
N GLN A 56 5.25 -15.38 -13.92
CA GLN A 56 4.86 -15.60 -12.52
C GLN A 56 4.95 -14.33 -11.67
N LEU A 57 5.87 -13.40 -11.99
CA LEU A 57 5.97 -12.10 -11.31
C LEU A 57 4.71 -11.24 -11.45
N ILE A 58 3.94 -11.41 -12.50
CA ILE A 58 2.73 -10.64 -12.76
C ILE A 58 1.49 -11.41 -12.30
N THR A 59 1.50 -12.74 -12.42
CA THR A 59 0.31 -13.56 -12.23
C THR A 59 0.09 -14.01 -10.79
N PHE A 60 1.15 -14.10 -9.96
CA PHE A 60 1.06 -14.68 -8.62
C PHE A 60 0.01 -14.02 -7.71
N PRO A 61 -0.28 -12.70 -7.78
CA PRO A 61 -1.27 -12.11 -6.88
C PRO A 61 -2.70 -12.56 -7.20
N PHE A 62 -2.95 -12.94 -8.45
CA PHE A 62 -4.30 -13.25 -8.93
C PHE A 62 -4.68 -14.72 -8.78
N ILE A 63 -3.83 -15.53 -8.16
CA ILE A 63 -4.08 -16.96 -7.96
C ILE A 63 -4.46 -17.21 -6.51
N ASP A 64 -5.47 -18.04 -6.32
CA ASP A 64 -5.82 -18.58 -5.00
C ASP A 64 -6.43 -19.98 -5.15
N THR A 65 -6.36 -20.75 -4.06
CA THR A 65 -6.86 -22.13 -4.05
C THR A 65 -8.09 -22.33 -3.16
N GLN A 66 -8.38 -21.36 -2.27
CA GLN A 66 -9.44 -21.45 -1.29
C GLN A 66 -10.57 -20.44 -1.56
N PHE A 67 -11.80 -20.92 -1.71
CA PHE A 67 -12.95 -20.06 -1.97
C PHE A 67 -13.16 -18.99 -0.89
N ILE A 68 -13.03 -19.37 0.39
CA ILE A 68 -13.25 -18.44 1.49
C ILE A 68 -12.24 -17.30 1.47
N THR A 69 -10.98 -17.58 1.12
CA THR A 69 -9.92 -16.57 0.97
C THR A 69 -10.26 -15.61 -0.17
N VAL A 70 -10.68 -16.13 -1.32
CA VAL A 70 -11.11 -15.30 -2.46
C VAL A 70 -12.27 -14.39 -2.07
N LEU A 71 -13.26 -14.92 -1.37
CA LEU A 71 -14.42 -14.14 -0.92
C LEU A 71 -13.99 -12.97 -0.01
N PHE A 72 -13.17 -13.25 1.03
CA PHE A 72 -12.69 -12.19 1.93
C PHE A 72 -11.78 -11.19 1.22
N ASN A 73 -10.91 -11.65 0.33
CA ASN A 73 -10.06 -10.77 -0.46
C ASN A 73 -10.89 -9.81 -1.34
N CYS A 74 -11.94 -10.30 -1.98
CA CYS A 74 -12.86 -9.48 -2.76
C CYS A 74 -13.62 -8.46 -1.89
N LEU A 75 -14.07 -8.87 -0.69
CA LEU A 75 -14.75 -7.98 0.23
C LEU A 75 -13.83 -6.83 0.71
N ILE A 76 -12.57 -7.14 1.06
CA ILE A 76 -11.60 -6.13 1.48
C ILE A 76 -11.32 -5.14 0.32
N LEU A 77 -11.10 -5.65 -0.89
CA LEU A 77 -10.92 -4.80 -2.07
C LEU A 77 -12.15 -3.93 -2.35
N TRP A 78 -13.36 -4.49 -2.18
CA TRP A 78 -14.58 -3.72 -2.39
C TRP A 78 -14.73 -2.62 -1.34
N PHE A 79 -14.76 -2.98 -0.04
CA PHE A 79 -15.05 -2.00 1.02
C PHE A 79 -13.87 -1.05 1.27
N ILE A 80 -12.70 -1.59 1.51
CA ILE A 80 -11.52 -0.81 1.91
C ILE A 80 -10.81 -0.24 0.68
N GLY A 81 -10.56 -1.08 -0.31
CA GLY A 81 -9.88 -0.65 -1.54
C GLY A 81 -10.63 0.45 -2.27
N SER A 82 -11.96 0.34 -2.43
CA SER A 82 -12.75 1.36 -3.12
C SER A 82 -12.81 2.67 -2.34
N GLU A 83 -12.87 2.63 -1.02
CA GLU A 83 -12.86 3.85 -0.22
C GLU A 83 -11.51 4.58 -0.29
N LEU A 84 -10.40 3.84 -0.28
CA LEU A 84 -9.07 4.38 -0.45
C LEU A 84 -8.85 4.94 -1.87
N GLU A 85 -9.29 4.23 -2.92
CA GLU A 85 -9.23 4.71 -4.30
C GLU A 85 -10.00 6.01 -4.49
N ASN A 86 -11.19 6.13 -3.90
CA ASN A 86 -11.99 7.36 -3.97
C ASN A 86 -11.34 8.54 -3.23
N LYS A 87 -10.55 8.27 -2.20
CA LYS A 87 -9.87 9.30 -1.41
C LYS A 87 -8.54 9.75 -2.02
N TRP A 88 -7.88 8.86 -2.74
CA TRP A 88 -6.59 9.08 -3.38
C TRP A 88 -6.73 9.36 -4.88
N SER A 89 -5.70 9.89 -5.50
CA SER A 89 -5.64 9.90 -6.97
C SER A 89 -5.43 8.47 -7.49
N ALA A 90 -6.00 8.17 -8.67
CA ALA A 90 -5.87 6.84 -9.28
C ALA A 90 -4.40 6.41 -9.44
N LEU A 91 -3.51 7.32 -9.85
CA LEU A 91 -2.08 7.05 -9.98
C LEU A 91 -1.41 6.73 -8.64
N PHE A 92 -1.78 7.43 -7.56
CA PHE A 92 -1.25 7.15 -6.25
C PHE A 92 -1.69 5.77 -5.76
N TYR A 93 -2.97 5.45 -5.93
CA TYR A 93 -3.54 4.16 -5.56
C TYR A 93 -2.86 3.00 -6.31
N VAL A 94 -2.70 3.10 -7.63
CA VAL A 94 -2.00 2.07 -8.44
C VAL A 94 -0.55 1.89 -7.99
N LYS A 95 0.18 2.98 -7.74
CA LYS A 95 1.56 2.90 -7.22
C LYS A 95 1.61 2.22 -5.85
N PHE A 96 0.70 2.56 -4.96
CA PHE A 96 0.58 1.92 -3.65
C PHE A 96 0.32 0.41 -3.78
N LEU A 97 -0.68 0.02 -4.58
CA LEU A 97 -0.97 -1.39 -4.86
C LEU A 97 0.27 -2.12 -5.42
N GLY A 98 0.96 -1.49 -6.38
CA GLY A 98 2.18 -2.04 -6.99
C GLY A 98 3.28 -2.28 -5.95
N VAL A 99 3.60 -1.30 -5.13
CA VAL A 99 4.64 -1.43 -4.11
C VAL A 99 4.30 -2.51 -3.10
N VAL A 100 3.09 -2.50 -2.56
CA VAL A 100 2.65 -3.42 -1.50
C VAL A 100 2.52 -4.87 -1.98
N THR A 101 2.23 -5.07 -3.28
CA THR A 101 2.07 -6.42 -3.86
C THR A 101 3.38 -6.98 -4.39
N TYR A 102 4.07 -6.22 -5.26
CA TYR A 102 5.19 -6.77 -6.02
C TYR A 102 6.52 -6.72 -5.27
N LEU A 103 6.72 -5.75 -4.37
CA LEU A 103 7.99 -5.67 -3.64
C LEU A 103 8.21 -6.87 -2.70
N PRO A 104 7.21 -7.35 -1.92
CA PRO A 104 7.34 -8.61 -1.17
C PRO A 104 7.60 -9.82 -2.07
N GLY A 105 6.96 -9.89 -3.25
CA GLY A 105 7.23 -10.93 -4.24
C GLY A 105 8.69 -10.95 -4.71
N VAL A 106 9.25 -9.77 -4.99
CA VAL A 106 10.68 -9.65 -5.34
C VAL A 106 11.58 -10.07 -4.19
N VAL A 107 11.27 -9.65 -2.94
CA VAL A 107 12.03 -10.07 -1.75
C VAL A 107 11.96 -11.58 -1.57
N PHE A 108 10.77 -12.17 -1.76
CA PHE A 108 10.59 -13.63 -1.72
C PHE A 108 11.49 -14.36 -2.74
N LEU A 109 11.56 -13.85 -3.97
CA LEU A 109 12.46 -14.39 -4.99
C LEU A 109 13.93 -14.26 -4.60
N LEU A 110 14.36 -13.10 -4.12
CA LEU A 110 15.74 -12.89 -3.69
C LEU A 110 16.12 -13.87 -2.56
N MET A 111 15.23 -14.07 -1.59
CA MET A 111 15.40 -15.10 -0.55
C MET A 111 15.54 -16.50 -1.17
N GLY A 112 14.70 -16.84 -2.14
CA GLY A 112 14.78 -18.14 -2.84
C GLY A 112 16.06 -18.33 -3.63
N LEU A 113 16.64 -17.27 -4.17
CA LEU A 113 17.94 -17.31 -4.86
C LEU A 113 19.10 -17.53 -3.88
N ILE A 114 19.04 -16.90 -2.70
CA ILE A 114 20.09 -16.99 -1.65
C ILE A 114 20.04 -18.34 -0.94
N ILE A 115 18.85 -18.78 -0.51
CA ILE A 115 18.65 -20.01 0.28
C ILE A 115 18.80 -21.28 -0.61
N GLY A 116 18.49 -21.15 -1.90
CA GLY A 116 18.75 -22.19 -2.89
C GLY A 116 17.70 -23.30 -2.92
N LYS A 117 18.14 -24.57 -2.99
CA LYS A 117 17.28 -25.73 -3.31
C LYS A 117 16.05 -25.89 -2.41
N SER A 118 16.16 -25.57 -1.12
CA SER A 118 15.07 -25.72 -0.14
C SER A 118 13.86 -24.84 -0.45
N MET A 119 14.06 -23.71 -1.14
CA MET A 119 13.00 -22.75 -1.44
C MET A 119 12.50 -22.77 -2.89
N ASN A 120 13.14 -23.58 -3.76
CA ASN A 120 12.80 -23.60 -5.19
C ASN A 120 11.34 -23.97 -5.48
N PHE A 121 10.73 -24.80 -4.66
CA PHE A 121 9.37 -25.31 -4.86
C PHE A 121 8.32 -24.71 -3.91
N VAL A 122 8.73 -23.77 -3.04
CA VAL A 122 7.78 -23.06 -2.16
C VAL A 122 7.03 -22.05 -3.01
N PRO A 123 5.70 -22.19 -3.14
CA PRO A 123 4.90 -21.24 -3.92
C PRO A 123 4.52 -20.03 -3.07
N TYR A 124 4.60 -18.83 -3.65
CA TYR A 124 4.04 -17.61 -3.10
C TYR A 124 2.97 -17.08 -4.05
N PHE A 125 1.76 -16.84 -3.53
CA PHE A 125 0.61 -16.38 -4.33
C PHE A 125 -0.46 -15.73 -3.45
N GLY A 126 -1.43 -15.08 -4.11
CA GLY A 126 -2.62 -14.52 -3.50
C GLY A 126 -2.54 -13.03 -3.19
N LEU A 127 -3.70 -12.45 -2.91
CA LEU A 127 -3.89 -11.03 -2.59
C LEU A 127 -3.80 -10.74 -1.08
N ASN A 128 -3.51 -11.74 -0.24
CA ASN A 128 -3.51 -11.57 1.22
C ASN A 128 -2.57 -10.46 1.68
N GLY A 129 -1.34 -10.43 1.18
CA GLY A 129 -0.37 -9.38 1.50
C GLY A 129 -0.86 -7.98 1.10
N LEU A 130 -1.44 -7.85 -0.11
CA LEU A 130 -2.05 -6.60 -0.57
C LEU A 130 -3.17 -6.14 0.35
N ASN A 131 -4.09 -7.05 0.68
CA ASN A 131 -5.25 -6.73 1.50
C ASN A 131 -4.87 -6.33 2.92
N LEU A 132 -3.86 -6.97 3.51
CA LEU A 132 -3.30 -6.56 4.79
C LEU A 132 -2.64 -5.17 4.70
N GLY A 133 -1.95 -4.88 3.61
CA GLY A 133 -1.43 -3.54 3.34
C GLY A 133 -2.52 -2.49 3.18
N LEU A 134 -3.63 -2.80 2.50
CA LEU A 134 -4.80 -1.93 2.41
C LEU A 134 -5.45 -1.68 3.79
N LEU A 135 -5.50 -2.70 4.64
CA LEU A 135 -5.99 -2.58 6.02
C LEU A 135 -5.09 -1.66 6.86
N VAL A 136 -3.77 -1.75 6.72
CA VAL A 136 -2.82 -0.82 7.38
C VAL A 136 -3.08 0.61 6.90
N ALA A 137 -3.20 0.81 5.59
CA ALA A 137 -3.49 2.13 5.02
C ALA A 137 -4.81 2.70 5.54
N TYR A 138 -5.84 1.86 5.61
CA TYR A 138 -7.14 2.23 6.13
C TYR A 138 -7.08 2.59 7.63
N ALA A 139 -6.40 1.79 8.42
CA ALA A 139 -6.21 2.04 9.84
C ALA A 139 -5.44 3.33 10.14
N MET A 140 -4.48 3.71 9.28
CA MET A 140 -3.75 4.99 9.39
C MET A 140 -4.63 6.20 9.07
N ILE A 141 -5.50 6.09 8.07
CA ILE A 141 -6.34 7.21 7.60
C ILE A 141 -7.62 7.34 8.44
N PHE A 142 -8.20 6.21 8.84
CA PHE A 142 -9.50 6.11 9.52
C PHE A 142 -9.39 5.39 10.87
N SER A 143 -8.37 5.71 11.68
CA SER A 143 -8.01 4.99 12.91
C SER A 143 -9.16 4.82 13.91
N GLU A 144 -10.03 5.82 14.03
CA GLU A 144 -11.15 5.84 14.98
C GLU A 144 -12.46 5.31 14.40
N ARG A 145 -12.48 4.98 13.10
CA ARG A 145 -13.67 4.46 12.46
C ARG A 145 -13.95 3.03 12.92
N THR A 146 -15.18 2.76 13.31
CA THR A 146 -15.62 1.42 13.65
C THR A 146 -15.91 0.61 12.39
N MET A 147 -15.31 -0.57 12.31
CA MET A 147 -15.58 -1.57 11.29
C MET A 147 -16.30 -2.76 11.93
N LEU A 148 -17.21 -3.38 11.19
CA LEU A 148 -17.85 -4.61 11.65
C LEU A 148 -16.96 -5.81 11.28
N PHE A 149 -16.25 -6.34 12.27
CA PHE A 149 -15.48 -7.56 12.09
C PHE A 149 -16.44 -8.74 11.90
N MET A 150 -16.30 -9.45 10.79
CA MET A 150 -17.21 -10.55 10.38
C MET A 150 -18.71 -10.17 10.45
N PHE A 151 -19.04 -8.88 10.27
CA PHE A 151 -20.40 -8.33 10.37
C PHE A 151 -21.06 -8.46 11.75
N ILE A 152 -20.33 -8.86 12.77
CA ILE A 152 -20.87 -9.12 14.12
C ILE A 152 -20.31 -8.14 15.16
N PHE A 153 -18.99 -7.98 15.21
CA PHE A 153 -18.32 -7.20 16.26
C PHE A 153 -17.88 -5.82 15.77
N PRO A 154 -18.42 -4.73 16.33
CA PRO A 154 -17.93 -3.39 16.01
C PRO A 154 -16.57 -3.16 16.69
N MET A 155 -15.50 -3.02 15.90
CA MET A 155 -14.17 -2.64 16.42
C MET A 155 -13.56 -1.53 15.58
N LYS A 156 -12.70 -0.72 16.23
CA LYS A 156 -12.00 0.35 15.52
C LYS A 156 -10.97 -0.24 14.57
N ALA A 157 -10.81 0.39 13.39
CA ALA A 157 -9.91 -0.06 12.33
C ALA A 157 -8.48 -0.33 12.82
N LYS A 158 -7.96 0.50 13.73
CA LYS A 158 -6.62 0.33 14.32
C LYS A 158 -6.47 -0.97 15.10
N TYR A 159 -7.45 -1.36 15.91
CA TYR A 159 -7.39 -2.59 16.69
C TYR A 159 -7.56 -3.82 15.81
N PHE A 160 -8.39 -3.73 14.79
CA PHE A 160 -8.55 -4.79 13.78
C PHE A 160 -7.23 -5.04 13.04
N CYS A 161 -6.55 -3.98 12.60
CA CYS A 161 -5.24 -4.09 11.97
C CYS A 161 -4.19 -4.71 12.90
N MET A 162 -4.15 -4.31 14.19
CA MET A 162 -3.23 -4.88 15.18
C MET A 162 -3.51 -6.37 15.43
N LEU A 163 -4.79 -6.76 15.49
CA LEU A 163 -5.18 -8.16 15.65
C LEU A 163 -4.69 -9.01 14.49
N LEU A 164 -4.91 -8.56 13.24
CA LEU A 164 -4.43 -9.29 12.07
C LEU A 164 -2.91 -9.35 11.99
N ALA A 165 -2.21 -8.27 12.34
CA ALA A 165 -0.76 -8.27 12.42
C ALA A 165 -0.25 -9.29 13.47
N GLY A 166 -0.94 -9.40 14.61
CA GLY A 166 -0.64 -10.39 15.64
C GLY A 166 -0.87 -11.83 15.16
N VAL A 167 -1.95 -12.08 14.42
CA VAL A 167 -2.23 -13.40 13.81
C VAL A 167 -1.15 -13.76 12.79
N GLU A 168 -0.79 -12.84 11.90
CA GLU A 168 0.27 -13.07 10.91
C GLU A 168 1.64 -13.28 11.58
N MET A 169 1.94 -12.55 12.65
CA MET A 169 3.16 -12.75 13.44
C MET A 169 3.18 -14.15 14.07
N TYR A 170 2.07 -14.58 14.68
CA TYR A 170 1.95 -15.93 15.23
C TYR A 170 2.14 -17.00 14.16
N MET A 171 1.49 -16.85 12.99
CA MET A 171 1.64 -17.77 11.87
C MET A 171 3.07 -17.80 11.32
N ALA A 172 3.74 -16.65 11.27
CA ALA A 172 5.12 -16.54 10.83
C ALA A 172 6.09 -17.26 11.79
N LEU A 173 5.85 -17.17 13.11
CA LEU A 173 6.69 -17.79 14.13
C LEU A 173 6.40 -19.29 14.31
N SER A 174 5.14 -19.71 14.18
CA SER A 174 4.72 -21.12 14.31
C SER A 174 4.88 -21.92 13.03
N GLY A 175 5.01 -21.25 11.88
CA GLY A 175 5.21 -21.86 10.57
C GLY A 175 6.67 -22.15 10.25
N ASN A 176 6.88 -22.68 9.05
CA ASN A 176 8.24 -22.86 8.51
C ASN A 176 8.90 -21.50 8.25
N ALA A 177 10.23 -21.43 8.27
CA ALA A 177 11.01 -20.24 7.98
C ALA A 177 10.67 -19.55 6.63
N TYR A 178 10.04 -20.29 5.71
CA TYR A 178 9.63 -19.84 4.38
C TYR A 178 8.12 -19.55 4.28
N SER A 179 7.45 -19.35 5.41
CA SER A 179 6.02 -19.06 5.45
C SER A 179 5.68 -17.77 4.68
N SER A 180 4.60 -17.79 3.91
CA SER A 180 4.06 -16.60 3.24
C SER A 180 3.73 -15.47 4.22
N SER A 181 3.48 -15.77 5.50
CA SER A 181 3.19 -14.82 6.56
C SER A 181 4.30 -13.79 6.76
N TRP A 182 5.58 -14.15 6.57
CA TRP A 182 6.68 -13.18 6.58
C TRP A 182 6.55 -12.14 5.47
N MET A 183 6.11 -12.56 4.29
CA MET A 183 5.87 -11.65 3.17
C MET A 183 4.62 -10.79 3.40
N HIS A 184 3.60 -11.31 4.07
CA HIS A 184 2.43 -10.55 4.48
C HIS A 184 2.78 -9.46 5.50
N LEU A 185 3.60 -9.77 6.51
CA LEU A 185 4.13 -8.79 7.45
C LEU A 185 4.98 -7.72 6.76
N LEU A 186 5.81 -8.14 5.78
CA LEU A 186 6.57 -7.20 4.96
C LEU A 186 5.63 -6.26 4.17
N SER A 187 4.55 -6.78 3.57
CA SER A 187 3.55 -5.97 2.87
C SER A 187 2.91 -4.93 3.80
N MET A 188 2.58 -5.31 5.05
CA MET A 188 2.07 -4.38 6.06
C MET A 188 3.08 -3.30 6.41
N GLY A 189 4.34 -3.68 6.63
CA GLY A 189 5.44 -2.74 6.90
C GLY A 189 5.69 -1.77 5.75
N LEU A 190 5.66 -2.27 4.50
CA LEU A 190 5.80 -1.44 3.30
C LEU A 190 4.63 -0.48 3.11
N ALA A 191 3.40 -0.91 3.38
CA ALA A 191 2.22 -0.04 3.35
C ALA A 191 2.35 1.12 4.34
N TYR A 192 2.75 0.81 5.59
CA TYR A 192 3.00 1.82 6.62
C TYR A 192 4.12 2.77 6.20
N GLY A 193 5.28 2.24 5.82
CA GLY A 193 6.46 3.02 5.41
C GLY A 193 6.19 3.90 4.20
N TYR A 194 5.48 3.38 3.18
CA TYR A 194 5.12 4.13 1.99
C TYR A 194 4.23 5.34 2.32
N LEU A 195 3.23 5.16 3.18
CA LEU A 195 2.34 6.25 3.60
C LEU A 195 3.06 7.27 4.48
N CYS A 196 3.93 6.84 5.40
CA CYS A 196 4.78 7.74 6.19
C CYS A 196 5.70 8.56 5.29
N TYR A 197 6.37 7.92 4.32
CA TYR A 197 7.24 8.59 3.35
C TYR A 197 6.45 9.63 2.52
N MET A 198 5.29 9.26 1.98
CA MET A 198 4.47 10.18 1.20
C MET A 198 3.91 11.34 2.04
N SER A 199 3.54 11.08 3.30
CA SER A 199 3.13 12.11 4.25
C SER A 199 4.30 13.07 4.56
N TYR A 200 5.52 12.56 4.71
CA TYR A 200 6.73 13.35 4.88
C TYR A 200 7.01 14.23 3.66
N VAL A 201 6.95 13.66 2.46
CA VAL A 201 7.14 14.40 1.19
C VAL A 201 6.06 15.49 1.01
N ALA A 202 4.79 15.17 1.31
CA ALA A 202 3.69 16.14 1.22
C ALA A 202 3.83 17.31 2.20
N ARG A 203 4.48 17.10 3.35
CA ARG A 203 4.80 18.16 4.33
C ARG A 203 6.06 18.99 3.97
N GLY A 204 6.63 18.77 2.80
CA GLY A 204 7.82 19.47 2.35
C GLY A 204 9.14 18.84 2.82
N GLY A 205 9.10 17.59 3.26
CA GLY A 205 10.27 16.82 3.72
C GLY A 205 11.21 16.34 2.61
N SER A 206 10.93 16.65 1.33
CA SER A 206 11.87 16.41 0.24
C SER A 206 13.08 17.36 0.37
N LEU A 207 14.28 16.85 0.13
CA LEU A 207 15.50 17.68 0.09
C LEU A 207 15.38 18.90 -0.83
N MET A 208 14.66 18.75 -1.96
CA MET A 208 14.35 19.88 -2.85
C MET A 208 13.38 20.88 -2.22
N ALA A 209 12.34 20.43 -1.54
CA ALA A 209 11.37 21.32 -0.87
C ALA A 209 12.00 22.02 0.34
N TYR A 210 12.88 21.31 1.09
CA TYR A 210 13.67 21.91 2.17
C TYR A 210 14.59 22.99 1.64
N LYS A 211 15.32 22.72 0.54
CA LYS A 211 16.20 23.68 -0.12
C LYS A 211 15.42 24.89 -0.64
N ALA A 212 14.28 24.68 -1.29
CA ALA A 212 13.39 25.75 -1.76
C ALA A 212 12.80 26.59 -0.60
N LYS A 213 12.50 25.97 0.54
CA LYS A 213 12.06 26.70 1.74
C LYS A 213 13.17 27.56 2.33
N MET A 214 14.38 27.01 2.43
CA MET A 214 15.59 27.78 2.87
C MET A 214 15.88 28.95 1.94
N ASP A 215 15.78 28.76 0.62
CA ASP A 215 16.00 29.82 -0.35
C ASP A 215 14.93 30.92 -0.24
N ARG A 216 13.65 30.56 -0.01
CA ARG A 216 12.57 31.50 0.25
C ARG A 216 12.76 32.28 1.55
N GLU A 217 13.23 31.63 2.62
CA GLU A 217 13.53 32.31 3.89
C GLU A 217 14.71 33.28 3.77
N LYS A 218 15.75 32.89 3.03
CA LYS A 218 16.88 33.79 2.70
C LYS A 218 16.46 34.98 1.87
N MET A 219 15.55 34.78 0.90
CA MET A 219 14.98 35.86 0.09
C MET A 219 14.13 36.82 0.94
N LYS A 220 13.30 36.28 1.84
CA LYS A 220 12.50 37.11 2.77
C LYS A 220 13.39 37.94 3.69
N GLY A 221 14.48 37.35 4.22
CA GLY A 221 15.47 38.08 5.03
C GLY A 221 16.12 39.23 4.26
N LYS A 222 16.50 39.01 3.00
CA LYS A 222 17.05 40.07 2.14
C LYS A 222 16.05 41.20 1.85
N LEU A 223 14.77 40.85 1.58
CA LEU A 223 13.71 41.83 1.35
C LEU A 223 13.44 42.69 2.59
N THR A 224 13.53 42.10 3.78
CA THR A 224 13.36 42.83 5.04
C THR A 224 14.52 43.83 5.29
N LEU A 225 15.76 43.42 4.96
CA LEU A 225 16.94 44.30 5.07
C LEU A 225 16.82 45.51 4.11
N ILE A 226 16.44 45.26 2.84
CA ILE A 226 16.26 46.32 1.85
C ILE A 226 15.18 47.31 2.30
N LYS A 227 14.05 46.83 2.85
CA LYS A 227 12.98 47.66 3.35
C LYS A 227 13.41 48.55 4.52
N ASN A 228 14.23 48.00 5.44
CA ASN A 228 14.75 48.79 6.57
C ASN A 228 15.77 49.84 6.11
N GLU A 229 16.59 49.58 5.07
CA GLU A 229 17.51 50.53 4.51
C GLU A 229 16.77 51.71 3.77
N GLU A 230 15.60 51.43 3.18
CA GLU A 230 14.77 52.46 2.57
C GLU A 230 14.06 53.35 3.61
N GLU A 231 13.69 52.77 4.76
CA GLU A 231 13.09 53.51 5.87
C GLU A 231 14.08 54.38 6.66
N GLU A 232 15.39 54.02 6.65
CA GLU A 232 16.47 54.78 7.31
C GLU A 232 17.03 55.92 6.47
N LYS A 233 16.63 56.09 5.21
CA LYS A 233 17.04 57.26 4.45
C LYS A 233 16.42 58.51 5.05
N PRO A 234 17.21 59.50 5.49
CA PRO A 234 16.66 60.72 6.09
C PRO A 234 15.74 61.40 5.08
N LYS A 235 14.52 61.65 5.48
CA LYS A 235 13.59 62.50 4.71
C LYS A 235 14.31 63.81 4.44
N SER A 236 14.63 64.07 3.17
CA SER A 236 15.21 65.33 2.75
C SER A 236 14.33 66.46 3.30
N SER A 237 14.93 67.35 4.07
CA SER A 237 14.31 68.55 4.56
C SER A 237 13.65 69.27 3.40
N ASP A 238 12.35 69.51 3.49
CA ASP A 238 11.60 70.37 2.55
C ASP A 238 12.34 71.71 2.48
N PRO A 239 12.62 72.26 1.29
CA PRO A 239 13.11 73.61 1.17
C PRO A 239 12.03 74.58 1.66
N LYS A 240 12.30 75.33 2.73
CA LYS A 240 11.50 76.46 3.13
C LYS A 240 11.42 77.46 1.98
N TYR A 241 10.31 77.51 1.30
CA TYR A 241 10.03 78.64 0.44
C TYR A 241 9.53 79.79 1.31
N TRP A 242 10.22 80.92 1.13
CA TRP A 242 9.98 82.19 1.66
C TRP A 242 8.62 82.74 1.18
N GLN A 243 7.91 83.17 2.03
CA GLN A 243 7.18 84.36 2.44
C GLN A 243 5.93 84.01 3.02
#